data_f9bca1437ee8cbd446fa0fe61d16b82c
#
_entry.id   f9bca1437ee8cbd446fa0fe61d16b82c
#
_cell.length_a   1.000
_cell.length_b   1.000
_cell.length_c   1.000
_cell.angle_alpha   90.00
_cell.angle_beta   90.00
_cell.angle_gamma   90.00
#
_symmetry.space_group_name_H-M   'P 1'
#
loop_
_entity.id
_entity.type
_entity.pdbx_description
1 polymer ?
#
loop_
_entity_poly.entity_id
_entity_poly.type
_entity_poly.pdbx_seq_one_letter_code
_entity_poly.pdbx_strand_id
1 'polypeptide(L)'
;MEEKKKKKKWIADIPKSRYQEGEYHILFPRLLNDSVRFHIYFRMSKTKFFKLLHWIKPYIKQQDTRFRKSISAEERLMVTVRFLATGDSFKTIGESFRLGYSTVQEIIHTTCAVIWEVLSKLVMPEPNEE
;
A
#
# COMPACT_ATOMS: atom_id res chain seq x y z
N MET A 1 11.50 18.26 28.65
CA MET A 1 10.56 19.03 27.82
C MET A 1 10.98 19.09 26.34
N GLU A 2 12.26 19.27 26.06
CA GLU A 2 12.75 19.31 24.68
C GLU A 2 12.57 17.97 23.95
N GLU A 3 12.74 16.85 24.64
CA GLU A 3 12.54 15.54 24.07
C GLU A 3 11.09 15.29 23.63
N LYS A 4 10.13 15.79 24.38
CA LYS A 4 8.71 15.68 24.02
C LYS A 4 8.38 16.50 22.77
N LYS A 5 9.00 17.68 22.63
CA LYS A 5 8.82 18.49 21.43
C LYS A 5 9.43 17.82 20.21
N LYS A 6 10.61 17.19 20.35
CA LYS A 6 11.25 16.45 19.25
C LYS A 6 10.41 15.28 18.81
N LYS A 7 9.83 14.51 19.73
CA LYS A 7 8.95 13.39 19.39
C LYS A 7 7.69 13.83 18.65
N LYS A 8 7.06 14.91 19.10
CA LYS A 8 5.88 15.47 18.42
C LYS A 8 6.22 15.96 17.02
N LYS A 9 7.37 16.60 16.86
CA LYS A 9 7.84 17.11 15.59
C LYS A 9 8.09 15.95 14.61
N TRP A 10 8.74 14.87 15.09
CA TRP A 10 9.02 13.69 14.26
C TRP A 10 7.73 13.04 13.76
N ILE A 11 6.75 12.84 14.65
CA ILE A 11 5.47 12.25 14.30
C ILE A 11 4.70 13.13 13.31
N ALA A 12 4.78 14.45 13.45
CA ALA A 12 4.12 15.38 12.55
C ALA A 12 4.81 15.44 11.19
N ASP A 13 6.13 15.24 11.13
CA ASP A 13 6.90 15.32 9.90
C ASP A 13 6.67 14.13 8.98
N ILE A 14 6.36 12.93 9.52
CA ILE A 14 6.12 11.74 8.71
C ILE A 14 4.98 11.95 7.70
N PRO A 15 3.78 12.42 8.09
CA PRO A 15 2.71 12.67 7.13
C PRO A 15 3.04 13.74 6.09
N LYS A 16 3.78 14.78 6.48
CA LYS A 16 4.20 15.83 5.54
C LYS A 16 5.18 15.30 4.51
N SER A 17 6.17 14.49 4.95
CA SER A 17 7.18 13.96 4.05
C SER A 17 6.60 12.90 3.11
N ARG A 18 5.44 12.33 3.42
CA ARG A 18 4.81 11.32 2.58
C ARG A 18 4.59 11.81 1.15
N TYR A 19 4.07 13.02 0.99
CA TYR A 19 3.79 13.56 -0.34
C TYR A 19 5.04 14.00 -1.09
N GLN A 20 6.11 14.32 -0.38
CA GLN A 20 7.34 14.82 -0.96
C GLN A 20 8.39 13.72 -1.17
N GLU A 21 8.40 12.70 -0.33
CA GLU A 21 9.46 11.70 -0.30
C GLU A 21 8.97 10.26 -0.33
N GLY A 22 7.68 10.01 -0.11
CA GLY A 22 7.14 8.66 -0.09
C GLY A 22 7.17 8.01 -1.47
N GLU A 23 7.50 6.72 -1.53
CA GLU A 23 7.64 6.03 -2.81
C GLU A 23 6.39 6.06 -3.68
N TYR A 24 5.20 6.04 -3.09
CA TYR A 24 4.00 6.12 -3.90
C TYR A 24 3.94 7.43 -4.69
N HIS A 25 4.23 8.55 -4.03
CA HIS A 25 4.10 9.86 -4.67
C HIS A 25 5.26 10.19 -5.61
N ILE A 26 6.46 9.70 -5.32
CA ILE A 26 7.66 10.01 -6.08
C ILE A 26 7.95 8.95 -7.14
N LEU A 27 7.93 7.68 -6.75
CA LEU A 27 8.39 6.60 -7.62
C LEU A 27 7.30 6.03 -8.50
N PHE A 28 6.07 5.91 -8.00
CA PHE A 28 5.01 5.25 -8.75
C PHE A 28 4.74 5.90 -10.11
N PRO A 29 4.67 7.25 -10.22
CA PRO A 29 4.49 7.86 -11.55
C PRO A 29 5.60 7.52 -12.53
N ARG A 30 6.84 7.38 -12.05
CA ARG A 30 7.96 6.99 -12.88
C ARG A 30 7.86 5.55 -13.34
N LEU A 31 7.40 4.66 -12.45
CA LEU A 31 7.21 3.25 -12.78
C LEU A 31 6.11 3.06 -13.81
N LEU A 32 5.08 3.90 -13.79
CA LEU A 32 4.00 3.82 -14.78
C LEU A 32 4.50 4.07 -16.21
N ASN A 33 5.59 4.80 -16.36
CA ASN A 33 6.19 5.10 -17.66
C ASN A 33 7.32 4.15 -18.04
N ASP A 34 7.61 3.16 -17.19
CA ASP A 34 8.71 2.22 -17.42
C ASP A 34 8.25 0.81 -17.05
N SER A 35 7.74 0.09 -18.03
CA SER A 35 7.15 -1.23 -17.80
C SER A 35 8.16 -2.26 -17.29
N VAL A 36 9.43 -2.15 -17.67
CA VAL A 36 10.47 -3.06 -17.21
C VAL A 36 10.74 -2.84 -15.73
N ARG A 37 10.93 -1.59 -15.33
CA ARG A 37 11.14 -1.26 -13.91
C ARG A 37 9.93 -1.57 -13.06
N PHE A 38 8.74 -1.34 -13.60
CA PHE A 38 7.50 -1.69 -12.91
C PHE A 38 7.48 -3.18 -12.55
N HIS A 39 7.78 -4.01 -13.54
CA HIS A 39 7.80 -5.46 -13.34
C HIS A 39 8.85 -5.89 -12.31
N ILE A 40 10.04 -5.28 -12.37
CA ILE A 40 11.10 -5.58 -11.41
C ILE A 40 10.68 -5.17 -9.99
N TYR A 41 10.09 -4.00 -9.84
CA TYR A 41 9.70 -3.45 -8.56
C TYR A 41 8.58 -4.27 -7.90
N PHE A 42 7.54 -4.59 -8.66
CA PHE A 42 6.35 -5.26 -8.14
C PHE A 42 6.34 -6.76 -8.35
N ARG A 43 7.24 -7.29 -9.15
CA ARG A 43 7.27 -8.70 -9.59
C ARG A 43 5.98 -9.11 -10.27
N MET A 44 5.30 -8.17 -10.88
CA MET A 44 4.13 -8.39 -11.72
C MET A 44 4.03 -7.29 -12.76
N SER A 45 3.30 -7.57 -13.84
CA SER A 45 3.11 -6.59 -14.88
C SER A 45 2.15 -5.49 -14.46
N LYS A 46 2.24 -4.36 -15.13
CA LYS A 46 1.34 -3.24 -14.91
C LYS A 46 -0.13 -3.65 -15.11
N THR A 47 -0.39 -4.43 -16.16
CA THR A 47 -1.73 -4.92 -16.47
C THR A 47 -2.30 -5.73 -15.32
N LYS A 48 -1.50 -6.64 -14.75
CA LYS A 48 -1.95 -7.47 -13.62
C LYS A 48 -2.18 -6.64 -12.37
N PHE A 49 -1.31 -5.66 -12.12
CA PHE A 49 -1.45 -4.78 -10.97
C PHE A 49 -2.78 -4.02 -11.02
N PHE A 50 -3.08 -3.40 -12.15
CA PHE A 50 -4.32 -2.62 -12.29
C PHE A 50 -5.56 -3.49 -12.35
N LYS A 51 -5.45 -4.70 -12.87
CA LYS A 51 -6.55 -5.66 -12.83
C LYS A 51 -6.89 -6.05 -11.39
N LEU A 52 -5.85 -6.34 -10.60
CA LEU A 52 -6.01 -6.64 -9.18
C LEU A 52 -6.61 -5.44 -8.44
N LEU A 53 -6.10 -4.24 -8.70
CA LEU A 53 -6.63 -3.02 -8.11
C LEU A 53 -8.11 -2.84 -8.40
N HIS A 54 -8.51 -3.07 -9.65
CA HIS A 54 -9.91 -2.97 -10.05
C HIS A 54 -10.81 -3.92 -9.23
N TRP A 55 -10.34 -5.12 -9.00
CA TRP A 55 -11.11 -6.12 -8.25
C TRP A 55 -11.22 -5.79 -6.76
N ILE A 56 -10.17 -5.27 -6.14
CA ILE A 56 -10.17 -5.04 -4.69
C ILE A 56 -10.65 -3.66 -4.29
N LYS A 57 -10.59 -2.70 -5.18
CA LYS A 57 -10.92 -1.30 -4.88
C LYS A 57 -12.27 -1.11 -4.21
N PRO A 58 -13.37 -1.78 -4.66
CA PRO A 58 -14.68 -1.60 -4.01
C PRO A 58 -14.71 -2.07 -2.55
N TYR A 59 -13.80 -2.94 -2.17
CA TYR A 59 -13.79 -3.54 -0.83
C TYR A 59 -12.81 -2.86 0.11
N ILE A 60 -12.00 -1.94 -0.39
CA ILE A 60 -11.07 -1.17 0.44
C ILE A 60 -11.72 0.18 0.70
N LYS A 61 -12.28 0.32 1.90
CA LYS A 61 -12.91 1.58 2.30
C LYS A 61 -11.85 2.59 2.70
N GLN A 62 -12.01 3.78 2.18
CA GLN A 62 -11.13 4.91 2.47
C GLN A 62 -11.98 6.00 3.10
N GLN A 63 -11.57 6.48 4.25
CA GLN A 63 -12.26 7.57 4.89
C GLN A 63 -11.25 8.63 5.26
N ASP A 64 -11.41 9.82 4.69
CA ASP A 64 -10.65 10.97 5.14
C ASP A 64 -11.12 11.35 6.53
N THR A 65 -10.18 11.59 7.42
CA THR A 65 -10.49 12.11 8.73
C THR A 65 -10.22 13.61 8.74
N ARG A 66 -10.70 14.26 9.81
CA ARG A 66 -10.50 15.70 9.99
C ARG A 66 -9.02 16.10 9.96
N PHE A 67 -8.15 15.20 10.38
CA PHE A 67 -6.74 15.50 10.58
C PHE A 67 -5.82 14.76 9.62
N ARG A 68 -6.37 13.87 8.79
CA ARG A 68 -5.55 13.02 7.95
C ARG A 68 -6.34 12.66 6.68
N LYS A 69 -5.69 12.84 5.53
CA LYS A 69 -6.25 12.34 4.27
C LYS A 69 -6.12 10.83 4.24
N SER A 70 -7.14 10.17 3.70
CA SER A 70 -7.11 8.72 3.55
C SER A 70 -6.02 8.30 2.57
N ILE A 71 -5.53 7.09 2.76
CA ILE A 71 -4.55 6.49 1.85
C ILE A 71 -5.36 5.77 0.76
N SER A 72 -5.07 6.08 -0.50
CA SER A 72 -5.81 5.54 -1.63
C SER A 72 -5.67 4.02 -1.75
N ALA A 73 -6.63 3.40 -2.44
CA ALA A 73 -6.55 1.96 -2.73
C ALA A 73 -5.30 1.63 -3.53
N GLU A 74 -4.90 2.50 -4.45
CA GLU A 74 -3.70 2.32 -5.26
C GLU A 74 -2.44 2.31 -4.40
N GLU A 75 -2.33 3.24 -3.46
CA GLU A 75 -1.18 3.28 -2.55
C GLU A 75 -1.19 2.07 -1.61
N ARG A 76 -2.35 1.68 -1.10
CA ARG A 76 -2.49 0.49 -0.25
C ARG A 76 -2.05 -0.77 -0.98
N LEU A 77 -2.43 -0.90 -2.23
CA LEU A 77 -2.00 -2.05 -3.03
C LEU A 77 -0.50 -1.99 -3.30
N MET A 78 0.04 -0.82 -3.64
CA MET A 78 1.47 -0.66 -3.86
C MET A 78 2.29 -1.10 -2.64
N VAL A 79 1.91 -0.63 -1.45
CA VAL A 79 2.57 -1.00 -0.19
C VAL A 79 2.53 -2.51 0.02
N THR A 80 1.36 -3.10 -0.16
CA THR A 80 1.15 -4.53 0.07
C THR A 80 1.95 -5.39 -0.91
N VAL A 81 1.88 -5.07 -2.20
CA VAL A 81 2.59 -5.83 -3.23
C VAL A 81 4.10 -5.70 -3.03
N ARG A 82 4.58 -4.49 -2.68
CA ARG A 82 6.00 -4.29 -2.42
C ARG A 82 6.48 -5.11 -1.22
N PHE A 83 5.69 -5.16 -0.16
CA PHE A 83 5.98 -6.01 1.00
C PHE A 83 6.07 -7.48 0.58
N LEU A 84 5.11 -7.97 -0.19
CA LEU A 84 5.09 -9.36 -0.63
C LEU A 84 6.25 -9.67 -1.59
N ALA A 85 6.63 -8.72 -2.42
CA ALA A 85 7.70 -8.90 -3.40
C ALA A 85 9.09 -8.93 -2.75
N THR A 86 9.30 -8.17 -1.68
CA THR A 86 10.62 -8.02 -1.07
C THR A 86 10.80 -8.84 0.21
N GLY A 87 9.73 -9.06 0.95
CA GLY A 87 9.83 -9.62 2.29
C GLY A 87 10.42 -8.66 3.32
N ASP A 88 10.51 -7.38 2.98
CA ASP A 88 11.03 -6.36 3.91
C ASP A 88 10.15 -6.24 5.15
N SER A 89 10.73 -5.72 6.23
CA SER A 89 9.96 -5.50 7.46
C SER A 89 8.96 -4.37 7.29
N PHE A 90 7.95 -4.35 8.15
CA PHE A 90 6.98 -3.25 8.18
C PHE A 90 7.68 -1.90 8.40
N LYS A 91 8.73 -1.91 9.21
CA LYS A 91 9.51 -0.71 9.48
C LYS A 91 10.19 -0.18 8.20
N THR A 92 10.84 -1.07 7.46
CA THR A 92 11.51 -0.71 6.22
C THR A 92 10.51 -0.19 5.19
N ILE A 93 9.39 -0.88 5.03
CA ILE A 93 8.32 -0.44 4.13
C ILE A 93 7.79 0.93 4.57
N GLY A 94 7.57 1.11 5.87
CA GLY A 94 7.11 2.39 6.40
C GLY A 94 8.06 3.53 6.10
N GLU A 95 9.36 3.30 6.24
CA GLU A 95 10.36 4.31 5.92
C GLU A 95 10.33 4.68 4.44
N SER A 96 10.20 3.69 3.56
CA SER A 96 10.17 3.92 2.12
C SER A 96 8.94 4.72 1.69
N PHE A 97 7.78 4.42 2.25
CA PHE A 97 6.53 5.08 1.88
C PHE A 97 6.20 6.29 2.76
N ARG A 98 7.02 6.56 3.75
CA ARG A 98 6.79 7.63 4.74
C ARG A 98 5.46 7.44 5.45
N LEU A 99 5.24 6.23 5.92
CA LEU A 99 4.08 5.83 6.70
C LEU A 99 4.52 5.27 8.05
N GLY A 100 3.70 5.49 9.08
CA GLY A 100 3.99 4.93 10.39
C GLY A 100 3.88 3.41 10.40
N TYR A 101 4.58 2.77 11.33
CA TYR A 101 4.63 1.31 11.46
C TYR A 101 3.23 0.69 11.56
N SER A 102 2.41 1.22 12.47
CA SER A 102 1.06 0.67 12.69
C SER A 102 0.16 0.86 11.47
N THR A 103 0.34 1.95 10.74
CA THR A 103 -0.39 2.21 9.51
C THR A 103 -0.02 1.19 8.44
N VAL A 104 1.28 0.91 8.26
CA VAL A 104 1.75 -0.10 7.31
C VAL A 104 1.19 -1.47 7.66
N GLN A 105 1.24 -1.84 8.94
CA GLN A 105 0.73 -3.11 9.41
C GLN A 105 -0.76 -3.26 9.09
N GLU A 106 -1.54 -2.23 9.38
CA GLU A 106 -2.97 -2.22 9.07
C GLU A 106 -3.24 -2.34 7.58
N ILE A 107 -2.52 -1.56 6.76
CA ILE A 107 -2.67 -1.58 5.32
C ILE A 107 -2.43 -2.98 4.77
N ILE A 108 -1.31 -3.59 5.14
CA ILE A 108 -0.92 -4.90 4.63
C ILE A 108 -1.92 -5.97 5.07
N HIS A 109 -2.30 -5.98 6.34
CA HIS A 109 -3.25 -6.97 6.84
C HIS A 109 -4.61 -6.85 6.18
N THR A 110 -5.16 -5.63 6.10
CA THR A 110 -6.49 -5.43 5.51
C THR A 110 -6.48 -5.67 4.01
N THR A 111 -5.45 -5.23 3.31
CA THR A 111 -5.36 -5.41 1.86
C THR A 111 -5.16 -6.88 1.50
N CYS A 112 -4.30 -7.60 2.23
CA CYS A 112 -4.11 -9.04 2.01
C CYS A 112 -5.41 -9.81 2.26
N ALA A 113 -6.16 -9.45 3.29
CA ALA A 113 -7.43 -10.10 3.57
C ALA A 113 -8.43 -9.91 2.43
N VAL A 114 -8.52 -8.69 1.90
CA VAL A 114 -9.40 -8.40 0.76
C VAL A 114 -8.93 -9.15 -0.49
N ILE A 115 -7.63 -9.14 -0.77
CA ILE A 115 -7.08 -9.86 -1.91
C ILE A 115 -7.42 -11.36 -1.81
N TRP A 116 -7.19 -11.95 -0.65
CA TRP A 116 -7.49 -13.36 -0.43
C TRP A 116 -8.97 -13.67 -0.68
N GLU A 117 -9.84 -12.86 -0.11
CA GLU A 117 -11.28 -13.07 -0.24
C GLU A 117 -11.74 -12.95 -1.69
N VAL A 118 -11.28 -11.92 -2.38
CA VAL A 118 -11.68 -11.67 -3.78
C VAL A 118 -11.11 -12.75 -4.71
N LEU A 119 -9.81 -13.04 -4.60
CA LEU A 119 -9.16 -14.00 -5.48
C LEU A 119 -9.59 -15.42 -5.21
N SER A 120 -9.85 -15.80 -3.96
CA SER A 120 -10.30 -17.15 -3.65
C SER A 120 -11.66 -17.45 -4.29
N LYS A 121 -12.52 -16.46 -4.38
CA LYS A 121 -13.83 -16.61 -5.05
C LYS A 121 -13.69 -16.70 -6.56
N LEU A 122 -12.69 -16.03 -7.14
CA LEU A 122 -12.47 -16.06 -8.59
C LEU A 122 -11.70 -17.28 -9.05
N VAL A 123 -10.71 -17.72 -8.27
CA VAL A 123 -9.81 -18.81 -8.66
C VAL A 123 -10.27 -20.14 -8.12
N MET A 124 -10.89 -20.14 -6.93
CA MET A 124 -11.44 -21.36 -6.31
C MET A 124 -12.93 -21.15 -6.05
N PRO A 125 -13.75 -21.17 -7.12
CA PRO A 125 -15.20 -21.06 -6.93
C PRO A 125 -15.69 -22.20 -6.05
N GLU A 126 -16.73 -21.91 -5.29
CA GLU A 126 -17.32 -22.95 -4.45
C GLU A 126 -17.65 -24.17 -5.29
N PRO A 127 -17.38 -25.37 -4.76
CA PRO A 127 -17.69 -26.57 -5.52
C PRO A 127 -19.17 -26.58 -5.86
N ASN A 128 -19.43 -26.76 -7.14
CA ASN A 128 -20.79 -26.86 -7.59
C ASN A 128 -21.44 -28.10 -6.96
N GLU A 129 -22.67 -27.93 -6.66
CA GLU A 129 -23.46 -28.99 -6.05
C GLU A 129 -23.90 -30.00 -7.08
N GLU A 130 -22.99 -30.56 -7.75
CA GLU A 130 -23.35 -31.65 -8.66
C GLU A 130 -23.22 -32.99 -8.07
#